data_8d13e4c7287b93450d57313bed1e7132
#
_entry.id   8d13e4c7287b93450d57313bed1e7132
#
_cell.length_a   1.000
_cell.length_b   1.000
_cell.length_c   1.000
_cell.angle_alpha   90.00
_cell.angle_beta   90.00
_cell.angle_gamma   90.00
#
_symmetry.space_group_name_H-M   'P 1'
#
loop_
_entity.id
_entity.type
_entity.pdbx_description
1 polymer ?
#
loop_
_entity_poly.entity_id
_entity_poly.type
_entity_poly.pdbx_seq_one_letter_code
_entity_poly.pdbx_strand_id
1 'polypeptide(L)'
;MTKGLTRVEAAAYLAEHDNYVILTHVRPDGDTLGSASALCLGLRSLGKTAHVLENAGVGGRFRWMLEGLTVEAAGENDTVISTDVASPGMLPDNAQGYLGRVRLRLDHHGSATSFSDLELVDPDSASCAEVVYDVLERMNAPRSREVLDRVYVGLSTDTGCFRFANTTAHTFRVAAACAEGGARVYQLNQELFETNTLGRLRMQGWIVEHMRLLHCGAMAICAIPRSVELELGVTSDDMDNISNFPRTVAGVNIAATLRETEEGLVKISVRAVPGYDATVIAEKFGGGGHKGAAGASLHMPMAQAELAVEQAMLEACP
;
A
#
# COMPACT_ATOMS: atom_id res chain seq x y z
N MET A 1 24.85 -8.50 -10.08
CA MET A 1 24.69 -7.95 -8.70
C MET A 1 23.98 -6.62 -8.82
N THR A 2 22.89 -6.42 -8.13
CA THR A 2 22.17 -5.16 -8.08
C THR A 2 23.03 -4.08 -7.44
N LYS A 3 23.03 -2.86 -7.97
CA LYS A 3 23.76 -1.72 -7.43
C LYS A 3 22.78 -0.80 -6.69
N GLY A 4 23.04 -0.54 -5.40
CA GLY A 4 22.33 0.48 -4.62
C GLY A 4 22.71 1.89 -5.08
N LEU A 5 21.71 2.76 -5.15
CA LEU A 5 21.87 4.17 -5.54
C LEU A 5 21.47 5.11 -4.42
N THR A 6 22.09 6.27 -4.40
CA THR A 6 21.61 7.45 -3.69
C THR A 6 20.51 8.17 -4.48
N ARG A 7 19.73 9.05 -3.85
CA ARG A 7 18.74 9.90 -4.54
C ARG A 7 19.36 10.74 -5.66
N VAL A 8 20.60 11.19 -5.49
CA VAL A 8 21.35 11.96 -6.53
C VAL A 8 21.68 11.08 -7.73
N GLU A 9 22.15 9.85 -7.50
CA GLU A 9 22.47 8.92 -8.59
C GLU A 9 21.22 8.44 -9.32
N ALA A 10 20.10 8.21 -8.61
CA ALA A 10 18.82 7.86 -9.23
C ALA A 10 18.28 9.02 -10.09
N ALA A 11 18.39 10.26 -9.60
CA ALA A 11 18.02 11.45 -10.38
C ALA A 11 18.88 11.60 -11.65
N ALA A 12 20.19 11.38 -11.54
CA ALA A 12 21.10 11.40 -12.68
C ALA A 12 20.76 10.30 -13.72
N TYR A 13 20.50 9.06 -13.25
CA TYR A 13 20.07 7.98 -14.11
C TYR A 13 18.78 8.34 -14.89
N LEU A 14 17.78 8.87 -14.17
CA LEU A 14 16.54 9.30 -14.82
C LEU A 14 16.71 10.51 -15.73
N ALA A 15 17.70 11.38 -15.49
CA ALA A 15 18.02 12.48 -16.40
C ALA A 15 18.67 11.99 -17.71
N GLU A 16 19.50 10.97 -17.66
CA GLU A 16 20.28 10.43 -18.80
C GLU A 16 19.48 9.52 -19.72
N HIS A 17 18.38 8.90 -19.23
CA HIS A 17 17.57 7.94 -19.99
C HIS A 17 16.22 8.53 -20.39
N ASP A 18 15.45 7.79 -21.19
CA ASP A 18 14.13 8.16 -21.69
C ASP A 18 13.25 6.91 -21.93
N ASN A 19 12.02 7.11 -22.44
CA ASN A 19 11.05 6.07 -22.78
C ASN A 19 10.72 5.14 -21.59
N TYR A 20 10.22 5.73 -20.49
CA TYR A 20 9.96 4.99 -19.28
C TYR A 20 8.62 4.26 -19.29
N VAL A 21 8.61 3.01 -18.85
CA VAL A 21 7.41 2.29 -18.43
C VAL A 21 7.57 1.90 -16.97
N ILE A 22 6.67 2.42 -16.14
CA ILE A 22 6.71 2.32 -14.68
C ILE A 22 5.78 1.19 -14.24
N LEU A 23 6.31 0.22 -13.52
CA LEU A 23 5.58 -0.91 -12.94
C LEU A 23 5.11 -0.57 -11.53
N THR A 24 3.91 -1.05 -11.19
CA THR A 24 3.27 -0.95 -9.87
C THR A 24 3.00 -2.34 -9.30
N HIS A 25 2.70 -2.46 -8.01
CA HIS A 25 2.39 -3.76 -7.43
C HIS A 25 0.93 -4.22 -7.71
N VAL A 26 0.68 -5.54 -7.58
CA VAL A 26 -0.57 -6.23 -7.98
C VAL A 26 -1.84 -5.74 -7.27
N ARG A 27 -1.74 -5.17 -6.08
CA ARG A 27 -2.86 -4.56 -5.34
C ARG A 27 -2.56 -3.10 -5.10
N PRO A 28 -2.57 -2.28 -6.15
CA PRO A 28 -2.05 -0.93 -6.07
C PRO A 28 -2.88 -0.08 -5.11
N ASP A 29 -2.17 0.51 -4.17
CA ASP A 29 -2.70 1.45 -3.19
C ASP A 29 -2.35 2.91 -3.55
N GLY A 30 -2.56 3.81 -2.58
CA GLY A 30 -2.28 5.24 -2.80
C GLY A 30 -0.80 5.54 -2.96
N ASP A 31 0.10 4.78 -2.33
CA ASP A 31 1.54 5.05 -2.44
C ASP A 31 2.11 4.56 -3.76
N THR A 32 1.84 3.31 -4.16
CA THR A 32 2.36 2.81 -5.45
C THR A 32 1.82 3.60 -6.64
N LEU A 33 0.52 3.98 -6.62
CA LEU A 33 -0.08 4.78 -7.69
C LEU A 33 0.34 6.26 -7.63
N GLY A 34 0.44 6.80 -6.42
CA GLY A 34 0.93 8.16 -6.20
C GLY A 34 2.37 8.33 -6.67
N SER A 35 3.27 7.43 -6.27
CA SER A 35 4.67 7.42 -6.67
C SER A 35 4.84 7.21 -8.17
N ALA A 36 4.17 6.19 -8.77
CA ALA A 36 4.28 5.91 -10.21
C ALA A 36 3.77 7.08 -11.06
N SER A 37 2.59 7.60 -10.74
CA SER A 37 1.99 8.69 -11.52
C SER A 37 2.68 10.04 -11.31
N ALA A 38 3.17 10.33 -10.09
CA ALA A 38 3.99 11.53 -9.85
C ALA A 38 5.31 11.47 -10.62
N LEU A 39 6.00 10.32 -10.61
CA LEU A 39 7.23 10.12 -11.37
C LEU A 39 6.98 10.26 -12.88
N CYS A 40 5.92 9.63 -13.39
CA CYS A 40 5.53 9.73 -14.80
C CYS A 40 5.31 11.19 -15.23
N LEU A 41 4.50 11.95 -14.48
CA LEU A 41 4.24 13.36 -14.78
C LEU A 41 5.49 14.23 -14.63
N GLY A 42 6.28 14.00 -13.59
CA GLY A 42 7.53 14.71 -13.38
C GLY A 42 8.51 14.51 -14.54
N LEU A 43 8.69 13.27 -15.02
CA LEU A 43 9.51 12.96 -16.19
C LEU A 43 8.96 13.62 -17.46
N ARG A 44 7.64 13.55 -17.69
CA ARG A 44 7.00 14.24 -18.84
C ARG A 44 7.20 15.75 -18.81
N SER A 45 7.17 16.36 -17.63
CA SER A 45 7.41 17.81 -17.47
C SER A 45 8.83 18.25 -17.83
N LEU A 46 9.77 17.30 -17.80
CA LEU A 46 11.17 17.47 -18.24
C LEU A 46 11.38 17.10 -19.73
N GLY A 47 10.29 16.90 -20.49
CA GLY A 47 10.33 16.56 -21.93
C GLY A 47 10.62 15.11 -22.22
N LYS A 48 10.53 14.20 -21.22
CA LYS A 48 10.74 12.77 -21.39
C LYS A 48 9.45 12.03 -21.73
N THR A 49 9.56 10.90 -22.37
CA THR A 49 8.46 9.96 -22.60
C THR A 49 8.35 9.05 -21.38
N ALA A 50 7.19 9.02 -20.74
CA ALA A 50 6.96 8.18 -19.58
C ALA A 50 5.50 7.71 -19.53
N HIS A 51 5.29 6.47 -19.14
CA HIS A 51 3.98 5.84 -18.96
C HIS A 51 4.00 4.93 -17.73
N VAL A 52 2.82 4.62 -17.21
CA VAL A 52 2.61 3.59 -16.20
C VAL A 52 2.03 2.37 -16.89
N LEU A 53 2.54 1.17 -16.63
CA LEU A 53 1.95 -0.06 -17.16
C LEU A 53 0.54 -0.23 -16.61
N GLU A 54 -0.44 -0.58 -17.46
CA GLU A 54 -1.80 -0.87 -17.01
C GLU A 54 -1.81 -1.94 -15.92
N ASN A 55 -2.66 -1.73 -14.91
CA ASN A 55 -2.82 -2.65 -13.80
C ASN A 55 -4.32 -2.83 -13.51
N ALA A 56 -4.82 -4.04 -13.76
CA ALA A 56 -6.23 -4.38 -13.56
C ALA A 56 -6.69 -4.29 -12.09
N GLY A 57 -5.74 -4.29 -11.13
CA GLY A 57 -6.01 -4.17 -9.70
C GLY A 57 -6.35 -2.75 -9.22
N VAL A 58 -6.29 -1.73 -10.10
CA VAL A 58 -6.55 -0.33 -9.71
C VAL A 58 -8.01 -0.14 -9.29
N GLY A 59 -8.22 0.14 -8.01
CA GLY A 59 -9.54 0.48 -7.44
C GLY A 59 -10.10 1.79 -7.99
N GLY A 60 -11.44 1.90 -8.02
CA GLY A 60 -12.14 3.07 -8.57
C GLY A 60 -11.71 4.39 -7.94
N ARG A 61 -11.40 4.38 -6.65
CA ARG A 61 -10.95 5.52 -5.84
C ARG A 61 -9.67 6.18 -6.36
N PHE A 62 -8.75 5.40 -6.93
CA PHE A 62 -7.42 5.87 -7.37
C PHE A 62 -7.28 5.99 -8.88
N ARG A 63 -8.28 5.59 -9.66
CA ARG A 63 -8.22 5.55 -11.13
C ARG A 63 -7.86 6.88 -11.76
N TRP A 64 -8.33 7.98 -11.18
CA TRP A 64 -8.03 9.34 -11.66
C TRP A 64 -6.53 9.68 -11.72
N MET A 65 -5.71 9.02 -10.86
CA MET A 65 -4.26 9.27 -10.85
C MET A 65 -3.57 8.80 -12.12
N LEU A 66 -4.16 7.83 -12.82
CA LEU A 66 -3.58 7.21 -14.01
C LEU A 66 -4.20 7.70 -15.33
N GLU A 67 -5.17 8.62 -15.31
CA GLU A 67 -5.82 9.11 -16.52
C GLU A 67 -4.80 9.70 -17.51
N GLY A 68 -4.76 9.15 -18.74
CA GLY A 68 -3.83 9.57 -19.80
C GLY A 68 -2.36 9.22 -19.55
N LEU A 69 -2.06 8.38 -18.55
CA LEU A 69 -0.70 7.99 -18.21
C LEU A 69 -0.36 6.54 -18.56
N THR A 70 -1.35 5.69 -18.87
CA THR A 70 -1.13 4.25 -19.01
C THR A 70 -0.77 3.79 -20.40
N VAL A 71 -0.10 2.63 -20.48
CA VAL A 71 0.13 1.82 -21.67
C VAL A 71 -0.13 0.35 -21.37
N GLU A 72 -0.61 -0.41 -22.37
CA GLU A 72 -0.91 -1.84 -22.21
C GLU A 72 0.35 -2.70 -22.08
N ALA A 73 1.46 -2.29 -22.72
CA ALA A 73 2.71 -3.04 -22.74
C ALA A 73 3.92 -2.10 -22.90
N ALA A 74 5.08 -2.54 -22.39
CA ALA A 74 6.36 -1.91 -22.68
C ALA A 74 6.95 -2.45 -24.00
N GLY A 75 7.41 -1.55 -24.86
CA GLY A 75 8.15 -1.87 -26.07
C GLY A 75 9.55 -2.42 -25.77
N GLU A 76 10.23 -2.95 -26.81
CA GLU A 76 11.56 -3.55 -26.65
C GLU A 76 12.62 -2.54 -26.17
N ASN A 77 12.50 -1.29 -26.62
CA ASN A 77 13.45 -0.21 -26.32
C ASN A 77 13.07 0.63 -25.11
N ASP A 78 11.97 0.31 -24.42
CA ASP A 78 11.53 1.07 -23.26
C ASP A 78 12.39 0.77 -22.03
N THR A 79 12.65 1.79 -21.24
CA THR A 79 13.31 1.72 -19.94
C THR A 79 12.29 1.32 -18.90
N VAL A 80 12.26 0.05 -18.53
CA VAL A 80 11.33 -0.47 -17.51
C VAL A 80 11.88 -0.14 -16.13
N ILE A 81 11.07 0.51 -15.31
CA ILE A 81 11.37 0.85 -13.91
C ILE A 81 10.20 0.46 -13.00
N SER A 82 10.39 0.39 -11.72
CA SER A 82 9.32 0.09 -10.77
C SER A 82 9.31 1.07 -9.60
N THR A 83 8.13 1.34 -9.06
CA THR A 83 7.93 2.12 -7.83
C THR A 83 7.13 1.30 -6.84
N ASP A 84 7.59 1.29 -5.57
CA ASP A 84 6.86 0.70 -4.46
C ASP A 84 6.58 -0.81 -4.64
N VAL A 85 7.55 -1.55 -5.14
CA VAL A 85 7.46 -3.01 -5.33
C VAL A 85 8.55 -3.69 -4.53
N ALA A 86 8.20 -4.25 -3.37
CA ALA A 86 9.16 -4.85 -2.45
C ALA A 86 9.76 -6.18 -2.96
N SER A 87 9.06 -6.92 -3.82
CA SER A 87 9.52 -8.21 -4.32
C SER A 87 8.91 -8.57 -5.67
N PRO A 88 9.55 -9.46 -6.45
CA PRO A 88 9.03 -9.95 -7.73
C PRO A 88 7.60 -10.50 -7.67
N GLY A 89 7.24 -11.18 -6.59
CA GLY A 89 5.92 -11.76 -6.38
C GLY A 89 4.80 -10.72 -6.19
N MET A 90 5.14 -9.46 -6.01
CA MET A 90 4.16 -8.37 -5.93
C MET A 90 3.79 -7.78 -7.30
N LEU A 91 4.51 -8.10 -8.36
CA LEU A 91 4.15 -7.63 -9.69
C LEU A 91 2.86 -8.31 -10.20
N PRO A 92 1.95 -7.58 -10.88
CA PRO A 92 0.79 -8.18 -11.53
C PRO A 92 1.20 -9.08 -12.71
N ASP A 93 0.31 -9.98 -13.11
CA ASP A 93 0.61 -11.00 -14.15
C ASP A 93 1.14 -10.41 -15.43
N ASN A 94 0.57 -9.29 -15.91
CA ASN A 94 1.03 -8.60 -17.12
C ASN A 94 2.39 -7.92 -16.96
N ALA A 95 2.89 -7.73 -15.75
CA ALA A 95 4.22 -7.18 -15.46
C ALA A 95 5.28 -8.25 -15.22
N GLN A 96 4.91 -9.51 -14.95
CA GLN A 96 5.87 -10.60 -14.66
C GLN A 96 6.88 -10.82 -15.79
N GLY A 97 6.45 -10.65 -17.04
CA GLY A 97 7.34 -10.77 -18.21
C GLY A 97 8.47 -9.74 -18.28
N TYR A 98 8.41 -8.66 -17.50
CA TYR A 98 9.43 -7.61 -17.47
C TYR A 98 10.47 -7.76 -16.36
N LEU A 99 10.39 -8.78 -15.49
CA LEU A 99 11.30 -8.96 -14.35
C LEU A 99 12.79 -8.86 -14.75
N GLY A 100 13.20 -9.50 -15.84
CA GLY A 100 14.59 -9.45 -16.36
C GLY A 100 14.96 -8.12 -17.05
N ARG A 101 14.04 -7.16 -17.12
CA ARG A 101 14.22 -5.88 -17.83
C ARG A 101 14.12 -4.66 -16.89
N VAL A 102 13.82 -4.87 -15.61
CA VAL A 102 13.70 -3.75 -14.65
C VAL A 102 15.07 -3.14 -14.41
N ARG A 103 15.27 -1.91 -14.89
CA ARG A 103 16.55 -1.18 -14.82
C ARG A 103 16.73 -0.46 -13.51
N LEU A 104 15.66 0.16 -12.99
CA LEU A 104 15.70 0.91 -11.74
C LEU A 104 14.46 0.59 -10.91
N ARG A 105 14.65 0.35 -9.62
CA ARG A 105 13.59 0.30 -8.62
C ARG A 105 13.72 1.46 -7.65
N LEU A 106 12.61 2.18 -7.42
CA LEU A 106 12.44 3.16 -6.35
C LEU A 106 11.50 2.57 -5.32
N ASP A 107 11.92 2.49 -4.05
CA ASP A 107 11.18 1.78 -3.02
C ASP A 107 11.54 2.28 -1.62
N HIS A 108 10.70 1.97 -0.63
CA HIS A 108 10.96 2.26 0.78
C HIS A 108 10.85 1.03 1.69
N HIS A 109 10.56 -0.14 1.16
CA HIS A 109 10.39 -1.35 1.96
C HIS A 109 11.74 -1.92 2.45
N GLY A 110 11.96 -1.95 3.77
CA GLY A 110 13.18 -2.49 4.37
C GLY A 110 13.38 -4.00 4.20
N SER A 111 12.32 -4.75 3.89
CA SER A 111 12.35 -6.20 3.60
C SER A 111 12.41 -6.52 2.11
N ALA A 112 12.76 -5.53 1.27
CA ALA A 112 12.74 -5.66 -0.18
C ALA A 112 13.73 -6.72 -0.70
N THR A 113 13.29 -7.50 -1.71
CA THR A 113 14.12 -8.47 -2.43
C THR A 113 14.56 -7.88 -3.76
N SER A 114 15.85 -7.87 -4.04
CA SER A 114 16.43 -7.32 -5.28
C SER A 114 15.94 -8.06 -6.53
N PHE A 115 15.48 -7.28 -7.54
CA PHE A 115 15.04 -7.80 -8.85
C PHE A 115 15.30 -6.83 -10.02
N SER A 116 16.04 -5.76 -9.78
CA SER A 116 16.40 -4.75 -10.77
C SER A 116 17.92 -4.61 -10.89
N ASP A 117 18.40 -3.96 -11.96
CA ASP A 117 19.83 -3.67 -12.11
C ASP A 117 20.33 -2.65 -11.09
N LEU A 118 19.52 -1.61 -10.85
CA LEU A 118 19.78 -0.48 -9.97
C LEU A 118 18.63 -0.34 -8.96
N GLU A 119 18.95 0.06 -7.73
CA GLU A 119 17.95 0.21 -6.67
C GLU A 119 18.20 1.46 -5.82
N LEU A 120 17.17 2.27 -5.66
CA LEU A 120 17.07 3.24 -4.58
C LEU A 120 16.00 2.72 -3.62
N VAL A 121 16.43 2.08 -2.54
CA VAL A 121 15.55 1.61 -1.46
C VAL A 121 15.90 2.37 -0.20
N ASP A 122 14.95 3.10 0.36
CA ASP A 122 15.15 3.90 1.57
C ASP A 122 14.13 3.59 2.66
N PRO A 123 14.43 2.67 3.57
CA PRO A 123 13.53 2.27 4.66
C PRO A 123 13.21 3.37 5.69
N ASP A 124 13.97 4.46 5.69
CA ASP A 124 13.73 5.60 6.58
C ASP A 124 12.71 6.60 5.99
N SER A 125 12.40 6.48 4.69
CA SER A 125 11.32 7.23 4.06
C SER A 125 9.95 6.67 4.44
N ALA A 126 9.00 7.56 4.72
CA ALA A 126 7.65 7.18 5.14
C ALA A 126 6.84 6.51 4.04
N SER A 127 7.18 6.76 2.77
CA SER A 127 6.52 6.23 1.58
C SER A 127 7.43 6.27 0.36
N CYS A 128 7.13 5.51 -0.67
CA CYS A 128 7.82 5.59 -1.96
C CYS A 128 7.57 6.94 -2.64
N ALA A 129 6.39 7.56 -2.43
CA ALA A 129 6.08 8.90 -2.94
C ALA A 129 7.01 9.97 -2.34
N GLU A 130 7.47 9.82 -1.09
CA GLU A 130 8.51 10.67 -0.48
C GLU A 130 9.84 10.53 -1.21
N VAL A 131 10.25 9.29 -1.52
CA VAL A 131 11.48 9.01 -2.31
C VAL A 131 11.37 9.64 -3.70
N VAL A 132 10.24 9.45 -4.38
CA VAL A 132 10.00 10.02 -5.72
C VAL A 132 10.01 11.56 -5.69
N TYR A 133 9.38 12.18 -4.69
CA TYR A 133 9.42 13.63 -4.51
C TYR A 133 10.86 14.14 -4.44
N ASP A 134 11.68 13.52 -3.60
CA ASP A 134 13.08 13.88 -3.42
C ASP A 134 13.93 13.70 -4.70
N VAL A 135 13.65 12.68 -5.48
CA VAL A 135 14.30 12.44 -6.79
C VAL A 135 13.90 13.51 -7.80
N LEU A 136 12.60 13.80 -7.93
CA LEU A 136 12.08 14.83 -8.83
C LEU A 136 12.60 16.24 -8.46
N GLU A 137 12.73 16.54 -7.16
CA GLU A 137 13.33 17.79 -6.70
C GLU A 137 14.77 17.95 -7.18
N ARG A 138 15.58 16.88 -7.10
CA ARG A 138 16.97 16.87 -7.58
C ARG A 138 17.09 16.98 -9.10
N MET A 139 16.10 16.53 -9.82
CA MET A 139 15.99 16.73 -11.27
C MET A 139 15.52 18.14 -11.66
N ASN A 140 15.17 19.00 -10.70
CA ASN A 140 14.51 20.29 -10.90
C ASN A 140 13.19 20.15 -11.71
N ALA A 141 12.47 19.08 -11.53
CA ALA A 141 11.17 18.89 -12.17
C ALA A 141 10.16 19.92 -11.67
N PRO A 142 9.34 20.51 -12.57
CA PRO A 142 8.28 21.43 -12.17
C PRO A 142 7.31 20.80 -11.17
N ARG A 143 7.06 21.47 -10.07
CA ARG A 143 6.11 21.05 -9.01
C ARG A 143 4.70 21.44 -9.39
N SER A 144 4.15 20.84 -10.48
CA SER A 144 2.76 21.10 -10.85
C SER A 144 1.82 20.53 -9.79
N ARG A 145 0.63 21.10 -9.68
CA ARG A 145 -0.39 20.61 -8.75
C ARG A 145 -0.68 19.12 -8.98
N GLU A 146 -0.72 18.70 -10.24
CA GLU A 146 -0.97 17.29 -10.59
C GLU A 146 0.09 16.35 -10.03
N VAL A 147 1.37 16.71 -10.05
CA VAL A 147 2.46 15.97 -9.43
C VAL A 147 2.29 15.97 -7.90
N LEU A 148 2.06 17.15 -7.31
CA LEU A 148 1.97 17.31 -5.86
C LEU A 148 0.73 16.64 -5.25
N ASP A 149 -0.40 16.63 -5.95
CA ASP A 149 -1.59 15.87 -5.53
C ASP A 149 -1.26 14.37 -5.37
N ARG A 150 -0.51 13.80 -6.32
CA ARG A 150 -0.13 12.38 -6.32
C ARG A 150 0.91 12.04 -5.25
N VAL A 151 1.90 12.90 -5.09
CA VAL A 151 2.86 12.78 -3.98
C VAL A 151 2.12 12.83 -2.65
N TYR A 152 1.20 13.78 -2.47
CA TYR A 152 0.43 13.92 -1.24
C TYR A 152 -0.46 12.68 -0.98
N VAL A 153 -1.08 12.09 -2.01
CA VAL A 153 -1.85 10.84 -1.86
C VAL A 153 -0.97 9.72 -1.34
N GLY A 154 0.18 9.44 -1.99
CA GLY A 154 1.09 8.40 -1.54
C GLY A 154 1.55 8.62 -0.10
N LEU A 155 2.01 9.83 0.19
CA LEU A 155 2.48 10.21 1.52
C LEU A 155 1.41 10.03 2.61
N SER A 156 0.18 10.51 2.33
CA SER A 156 -0.91 10.49 3.31
C SER A 156 -1.50 9.09 3.51
N THR A 157 -1.58 8.27 2.46
CA THR A 157 -2.11 6.90 2.59
C THR A 157 -1.17 6.01 3.37
N ASP A 158 0.13 6.05 3.10
CA ASP A 158 1.12 5.20 3.75
C ASP A 158 1.44 5.58 5.19
N THR A 159 1.22 6.86 5.53
CA THR A 159 1.31 7.36 6.91
C THR A 159 -0.02 7.32 7.67
N GLY A 160 -1.10 6.81 7.04
CA GLY A 160 -2.45 6.84 7.63
C GLY A 160 -2.90 8.25 7.98
N CYS A 161 -2.68 9.21 7.10
CA CYS A 161 -2.87 10.64 7.32
C CYS A 161 -2.00 11.15 8.48
N PHE A 162 -0.69 10.87 8.40
CA PHE A 162 0.35 11.31 9.35
C PHE A 162 0.18 10.82 10.79
N ARG A 163 -0.54 9.70 10.99
CA ARG A 163 -0.80 9.11 12.33
C ARG A 163 0.09 7.92 12.65
N PHE A 164 0.74 7.32 11.65
CA PHE A 164 1.55 6.12 11.85
C PHE A 164 2.98 6.46 12.26
N ALA A 165 3.67 5.48 12.84
CA ALA A 165 5.01 5.64 13.39
C ALA A 165 6.11 5.91 12.35
N ASN A 166 5.85 5.62 11.07
CA ASN A 166 6.74 5.95 9.96
C ASN A 166 6.72 7.44 9.58
N THR A 167 5.79 8.24 10.11
CA THR A 167 5.74 9.69 9.88
C THR A 167 6.94 10.40 10.51
N THR A 168 7.74 11.08 9.69
CA THR A 168 8.96 11.77 10.10
C THR A 168 8.85 13.30 9.96
N ALA A 169 9.84 14.03 10.45
CA ALA A 169 9.94 15.46 10.19
C ALA A 169 10.14 15.79 8.70
N HIS A 170 10.76 14.87 7.93
CA HIS A 170 10.90 15.02 6.48
C HIS A 170 9.54 14.84 5.79
N THR A 171 8.76 13.86 6.18
CA THR A 171 7.39 13.63 5.73
C THR A 171 6.53 14.89 5.85
N PHE A 172 6.59 15.58 7.00
CA PHE A 172 5.88 16.85 7.18
C PHE A 172 6.43 17.98 6.29
N ARG A 173 7.73 18.03 6.03
CA ARG A 173 8.30 19.02 5.09
C ARG A 173 7.81 18.78 3.65
N VAL A 174 7.77 17.53 3.21
CA VAL A 174 7.23 17.18 1.88
C VAL A 174 5.74 17.52 1.81
N ALA A 175 4.95 17.19 2.84
CA ALA A 175 3.54 17.55 2.91
C ALA A 175 3.31 19.07 2.86
N ALA A 176 4.13 19.84 3.59
CA ALA A 176 4.10 21.29 3.55
C ALA A 176 4.41 21.82 2.13
N ALA A 177 5.47 21.28 1.48
CA ALA A 177 5.80 21.65 0.10
C ALA A 177 4.68 21.30 -0.89
N CYS A 178 3.97 20.19 -0.70
CA CYS A 178 2.78 19.86 -1.50
C CYS A 178 1.69 20.92 -1.31
N ALA A 179 1.40 21.32 -0.09
CA ALA A 179 0.38 22.33 0.22
C ALA A 179 0.77 23.71 -0.32
N GLU A 180 2.02 24.13 -0.14
CA GLU A 180 2.56 25.39 -0.68
C GLU A 180 2.52 25.43 -2.21
N GLY A 181 2.74 24.28 -2.88
CA GLY A 181 2.65 24.13 -4.33
C GLY A 181 1.22 23.98 -4.86
N GLY A 182 0.20 24.06 -3.99
CA GLY A 182 -1.20 24.07 -4.36
C GLY A 182 -1.87 22.71 -4.50
N ALA A 183 -1.32 21.65 -3.87
CA ALA A 183 -2.00 20.37 -3.77
C ALA A 183 -3.36 20.51 -3.06
N ARG A 184 -4.34 19.75 -3.51
CA ARG A 184 -5.73 19.78 -3.01
C ARG A 184 -5.87 19.04 -1.68
N VAL A 185 -5.05 19.39 -0.68
CA VAL A 185 -4.93 18.69 0.60
C VAL A 185 -6.27 18.38 1.26
N TYR A 186 -7.16 19.39 1.35
CA TYR A 186 -8.47 19.22 1.96
C TYR A 186 -9.32 18.18 1.21
N GLN A 187 -9.45 18.35 -0.11
CA GLN A 187 -10.28 17.46 -0.94
C GLN A 187 -9.74 16.04 -0.93
N LEU A 188 -8.41 15.88 -1.04
CA LEU A 188 -7.76 14.57 -0.99
C LEU A 188 -7.98 13.88 0.36
N ASN A 189 -7.82 14.60 1.47
CA ASN A 189 -8.08 14.03 2.79
C ASN A 189 -9.56 13.66 2.97
N GLN A 190 -10.48 14.51 2.51
CA GLN A 190 -11.91 14.22 2.56
C GLN A 190 -12.23 12.93 1.77
N GLU A 191 -11.73 12.79 0.55
CA GLU A 191 -11.96 11.61 -0.29
C GLU A 191 -11.30 10.35 0.30
N LEU A 192 -10.08 10.49 0.83
CA LEU A 192 -9.29 9.35 1.29
C LEU A 192 -9.68 8.84 2.68
N PHE A 193 -10.07 9.73 3.60
CA PHE A 193 -10.18 9.39 5.02
C PHE A 193 -11.52 9.73 5.66
N GLU A 194 -12.30 10.65 5.08
CA GLU A 194 -13.56 11.11 5.68
C GLU A 194 -14.79 10.64 4.91
N THR A 195 -14.67 10.37 3.59
CA THR A 195 -15.79 9.89 2.78
C THR A 195 -15.89 8.37 2.86
N ASN A 196 -17.01 7.90 3.40
CA ASN A 196 -17.31 6.47 3.48
C ASN A 196 -18.65 6.19 2.78
N THR A 197 -18.75 5.04 2.13
CA THR A 197 -20.03 4.53 1.65
C THR A 197 -20.90 4.11 2.83
N LEU A 198 -22.21 4.06 2.62
CA LEU A 198 -23.12 3.54 3.63
C LEU A 198 -22.86 2.05 3.90
N GLY A 199 -22.46 1.29 2.89
CA GLY A 199 -22.05 -0.12 3.02
C GLY A 199 -20.90 -0.28 4.00
N ARG A 200 -19.83 0.52 3.83
CA ARG A 200 -18.68 0.51 4.74
C ARG A 200 -19.06 0.86 6.18
N LEU A 201 -19.88 1.90 6.38
CA LEU A 201 -20.33 2.28 7.73
C LEU A 201 -21.21 1.19 8.37
N ARG A 202 -22.08 0.53 7.60
CA ARG A 202 -22.86 -0.61 8.08
C ARG A 202 -21.97 -1.78 8.48
N MET A 203 -20.93 -2.09 7.68
CA MET A 203 -19.97 -3.13 8.01
C MET A 203 -19.19 -2.78 9.30
N GLN A 204 -18.77 -1.54 9.48
CA GLN A 204 -18.15 -1.10 10.73
C GLN A 204 -19.08 -1.27 11.93
N GLY A 205 -20.36 -0.89 11.79
CA GLY A 205 -21.38 -1.11 12.81
C GLY A 205 -21.53 -2.61 13.12
N TRP A 206 -21.61 -3.44 12.10
CA TRP A 206 -21.69 -4.89 12.28
C TRP A 206 -20.47 -5.47 13.01
N ILE A 207 -19.25 -5.00 12.66
CA ILE A 207 -18.03 -5.42 13.36
C ILE A 207 -18.09 -5.04 14.85
N VAL A 208 -18.56 -3.83 15.19
CA VAL A 208 -18.68 -3.40 16.59
C VAL A 208 -19.59 -4.32 17.38
N GLU A 209 -20.71 -4.77 16.79
CA GLU A 209 -21.68 -5.65 17.44
C GLU A 209 -21.20 -7.10 17.56
N HIS A 210 -20.34 -7.58 16.65
CA HIS A 210 -19.99 -8.99 16.54
C HIS A 210 -18.53 -9.30 16.90
N MET A 211 -17.65 -8.30 17.01
CA MET A 211 -16.29 -8.55 17.47
C MET A 211 -16.28 -8.99 18.94
N ARG A 212 -15.41 -9.94 19.25
CA ARG A 212 -15.18 -10.39 20.64
C ARG A 212 -13.88 -9.81 21.17
N LEU A 213 -13.94 -9.30 22.38
CA LEU A 213 -12.76 -8.86 23.12
C LEU A 213 -12.23 -10.04 23.97
N LEU A 214 -10.95 -10.31 23.85
CA LEU A 214 -10.26 -11.40 24.51
C LEU A 214 -9.17 -10.83 25.42
N HIS A 215 -8.66 -11.66 26.32
CA HIS A 215 -7.53 -11.32 27.21
C HIS A 215 -7.74 -9.97 27.92
N CYS A 216 -8.83 -9.87 28.69
CA CYS A 216 -9.23 -8.63 29.42
C CYS A 216 -9.31 -7.37 28.51
N GLY A 217 -9.66 -7.52 27.24
CA GLY A 217 -9.80 -6.42 26.30
C GLY A 217 -8.52 -6.04 25.53
N ALA A 218 -7.41 -6.74 25.78
CA ALA A 218 -6.15 -6.48 25.07
C ALA A 218 -6.13 -7.01 23.63
N MET A 219 -7.08 -7.86 23.28
CA MET A 219 -7.21 -8.44 21.92
C MET A 219 -8.64 -8.32 21.42
N ALA A 220 -8.79 -8.20 20.09
CA ALA A 220 -10.07 -8.26 19.41
C ALA A 220 -10.04 -9.30 18.28
N ILE A 221 -11.12 -10.09 18.14
CA ILE A 221 -11.31 -11.00 17.01
C ILE A 221 -12.69 -10.77 16.41
N CYS A 222 -12.76 -10.73 15.06
CA CYS A 222 -14.01 -10.59 14.34
C CYS A 222 -14.01 -11.52 13.12
N ALA A 223 -14.99 -12.43 13.05
CA ALA A 223 -15.20 -13.31 11.93
C ALA A 223 -16.35 -12.76 11.07
N ILE A 224 -16.08 -12.46 9.80
CA ILE A 224 -17.02 -11.87 8.84
C ILE A 224 -17.40 -12.93 7.80
N PRO A 225 -18.57 -13.58 7.93
CA PRO A 225 -19.09 -14.50 6.93
C PRO A 225 -19.37 -13.78 5.61
N ARG A 226 -19.19 -14.45 4.50
CA ARG A 226 -19.52 -13.90 3.17
C ARG A 226 -20.99 -13.46 3.03
N SER A 227 -21.90 -14.15 3.70
CA SER A 227 -23.32 -13.79 3.72
C SER A 227 -23.58 -12.37 4.23
N VAL A 228 -22.79 -11.91 5.20
CA VAL A 228 -22.88 -10.55 5.78
C VAL A 228 -22.46 -9.49 4.76
N GLU A 229 -21.41 -9.73 3.99
CA GLU A 229 -20.99 -8.82 2.93
C GLU A 229 -22.09 -8.67 1.88
N LEU A 230 -22.72 -9.78 1.49
CA LEU A 230 -23.83 -9.79 0.54
C LEU A 230 -25.09 -9.09 1.10
N GLU A 231 -25.46 -9.36 2.36
CA GLU A 231 -26.61 -8.76 3.02
C GLU A 231 -26.45 -7.22 3.17
N LEU A 232 -25.28 -6.76 3.55
CA LEU A 232 -25.00 -5.34 3.71
C LEU A 232 -24.73 -4.63 2.38
N GLY A 233 -24.59 -5.37 1.28
CA GLY A 233 -24.34 -4.84 -0.05
C GLY A 233 -22.99 -4.11 -0.17
N VAL A 234 -21.96 -4.61 0.56
CA VAL A 234 -20.62 -4.02 0.52
C VAL A 234 -19.83 -4.50 -0.69
N THR A 235 -19.01 -3.61 -1.21
CA THR A 235 -18.07 -3.89 -2.31
C THR A 235 -16.69 -4.28 -1.79
N SER A 236 -15.79 -4.73 -2.68
CA SER A 236 -14.39 -4.96 -2.32
C SER A 236 -13.71 -3.69 -1.79
N ASP A 237 -14.05 -2.53 -2.37
CA ASP A 237 -13.50 -1.23 -1.97
C ASP A 237 -13.98 -0.82 -0.56
N ASP A 238 -15.21 -1.18 -0.18
CA ASP A 238 -15.73 -0.98 1.18
C ASP A 238 -14.96 -1.78 2.23
N MET A 239 -14.44 -2.94 1.83
CA MET A 239 -13.68 -3.84 2.70
C MET A 239 -12.19 -3.51 2.77
N ASP A 240 -11.72 -2.55 1.97
CA ASP A 240 -10.33 -2.14 2.03
C ASP A 240 -9.99 -1.57 3.41
N ASN A 241 -8.87 -2.03 3.97
CA ASN A 241 -8.39 -1.65 5.30
C ASN A 241 -9.39 -1.84 6.47
N ILE A 242 -10.51 -2.55 6.27
CA ILE A 242 -11.50 -2.80 7.34
C ILE A 242 -10.89 -3.53 8.54
N SER A 243 -9.85 -4.34 8.32
CA SER A 243 -9.11 -5.06 9.37
C SER A 243 -8.37 -4.16 10.36
N ASN A 244 -8.18 -2.89 10.04
CA ASN A 244 -7.62 -1.92 10.97
C ASN A 244 -8.65 -1.45 12.02
N PHE A 245 -9.93 -1.60 11.74
CA PHE A 245 -11.00 -1.04 12.55
C PHE A 245 -11.08 -1.65 13.97
N PRO A 246 -11.07 -2.99 14.19
CA PRO A 246 -11.11 -3.55 15.54
C PRO A 246 -9.95 -3.10 16.44
N ARG A 247 -8.77 -2.82 15.86
CA ARG A 247 -7.61 -2.32 16.59
C ARG A 247 -7.79 -0.90 17.12
N THR A 248 -8.77 -0.14 16.64
CA THR A 248 -9.05 1.23 17.12
C THR A 248 -9.76 1.27 18.45
N VAL A 249 -10.23 0.12 18.97
CA VAL A 249 -10.84 0.02 20.29
C VAL A 249 -9.77 0.25 21.36
N ALA A 250 -10.08 1.12 22.31
CA ALA A 250 -9.16 1.45 23.40
C ALA A 250 -8.76 0.19 24.20
N GLY A 251 -7.46 0.01 24.40
CA GLY A 251 -6.89 -1.16 25.09
C GLY A 251 -6.57 -2.34 24.20
N VAL A 252 -7.06 -2.40 22.95
CA VAL A 252 -6.74 -3.47 22.00
C VAL A 252 -5.35 -3.28 21.44
N ASN A 253 -4.47 -4.24 21.69
CA ASN A 253 -3.09 -4.27 21.20
C ASN A 253 -2.93 -5.12 19.94
N ILE A 254 -3.70 -6.21 19.83
CA ILE A 254 -3.75 -7.09 18.66
C ILE A 254 -5.20 -7.31 18.25
N ALA A 255 -5.47 -7.18 16.95
CA ALA A 255 -6.77 -7.49 16.37
C ALA A 255 -6.64 -8.44 15.20
N ALA A 256 -7.48 -9.48 15.14
CA ALA A 256 -7.61 -10.37 14.01
C ALA A 256 -9.00 -10.22 13.36
N THR A 257 -9.02 -10.01 12.06
CA THR A 257 -10.23 -10.04 11.24
C THR A 257 -10.16 -11.24 10.30
N LEU A 258 -11.15 -12.10 10.40
CA LEU A 258 -11.32 -13.25 9.53
C LEU A 258 -12.41 -12.93 8.51
N ARG A 259 -12.15 -13.13 7.24
CA ARG A 259 -13.08 -12.86 6.15
C ARG A 259 -13.23 -14.09 5.27
N GLU A 260 -14.43 -14.60 5.14
CA GLU A 260 -14.74 -15.66 4.19
C GLU A 260 -14.87 -15.04 2.79
N THR A 261 -13.94 -15.34 1.89
CA THR A 261 -13.95 -14.81 0.52
C THR A 261 -14.64 -15.75 -0.45
N GLU A 262 -14.51 -17.05 -0.21
CA GLU A 262 -15.16 -18.14 -0.94
C GLU A 262 -15.54 -19.22 0.07
N GLU A 263 -16.43 -20.13 -0.31
CA GLU A 263 -16.81 -21.25 0.57
C GLU A 263 -15.56 -22.06 0.96
N GLY A 264 -15.31 -22.14 2.26
CA GLY A 264 -14.13 -22.84 2.82
C GLY A 264 -12.78 -22.11 2.66
N LEU A 265 -12.76 -20.86 2.16
CA LEU A 265 -11.56 -20.03 2.10
C LEU A 265 -11.71 -18.80 3.00
N VAL A 266 -11.00 -18.80 4.11
CA VAL A 266 -10.97 -17.71 5.08
C VAL A 266 -9.63 -16.98 5.01
N LYS A 267 -9.66 -15.68 4.71
CA LYS A 267 -8.50 -14.78 4.82
C LYS A 267 -8.45 -14.21 6.22
N ILE A 268 -7.30 -14.33 6.87
CA ILE A 268 -7.04 -13.67 8.15
C ILE A 268 -6.15 -12.45 7.92
N SER A 269 -6.47 -11.39 8.64
CA SER A 269 -5.68 -10.16 8.70
C SER A 269 -5.45 -9.82 10.16
N VAL A 270 -4.20 -9.82 10.58
CA VAL A 270 -3.80 -9.46 11.94
C VAL A 270 -3.19 -8.06 11.94
N ARG A 271 -3.56 -7.26 12.91
CA ARG A 271 -3.02 -5.92 13.14
C ARG A 271 -2.53 -5.80 14.57
N ALA A 272 -1.34 -5.23 14.78
CA ALA A 272 -0.74 -5.06 16.09
C ALA A 272 -0.21 -3.64 16.30
N VAL A 273 -0.24 -3.16 17.55
CA VAL A 273 0.42 -1.91 17.94
C VAL A 273 1.92 -2.15 18.17
N PRO A 274 2.76 -1.10 18.20
CA PRO A 274 4.18 -1.22 18.55
C PRO A 274 4.37 -1.98 19.88
N GLY A 275 5.31 -2.92 19.89
CA GLY A 275 5.56 -3.81 21.02
C GLY A 275 4.93 -5.20 20.89
N TYR A 276 4.03 -5.38 19.91
CA TYR A 276 3.43 -6.66 19.54
C TYR A 276 3.80 -7.07 18.11
N ASP A 277 3.69 -8.35 17.79
CA ASP A 277 4.13 -8.90 16.49
C ASP A 277 3.02 -9.73 15.84
N ALA A 278 2.38 -9.17 14.81
CA ALA A 278 1.32 -9.83 14.06
C ALA A 278 1.83 -11.05 13.26
N THR A 279 3.13 -11.09 12.91
CA THR A 279 3.70 -12.19 12.11
C THR A 279 3.67 -13.51 12.87
N VAL A 280 3.89 -13.48 14.20
CA VAL A 280 3.85 -14.68 15.06
C VAL A 280 2.53 -15.45 14.94
N ILE A 281 1.42 -14.73 14.70
CA ILE A 281 0.11 -15.34 14.50
C ILE A 281 -0.03 -15.84 13.06
N ALA A 282 0.29 -15.01 12.08
CA ALA A 282 0.10 -15.32 10.66
C ALA A 282 0.99 -16.50 10.20
N GLU A 283 2.22 -16.60 10.67
CA GLU A 283 3.19 -17.65 10.34
C GLU A 283 2.72 -19.04 10.78
N LYS A 284 1.94 -19.15 11.87
CA LYS A 284 1.32 -20.43 12.30
C LYS A 284 0.38 -21.00 11.23
N PHE A 285 -0.10 -20.17 10.34
CA PHE A 285 -1.01 -20.53 9.26
C PHE A 285 -0.35 -20.45 7.87
N GLY A 286 0.99 -20.45 7.82
CA GLY A 286 1.74 -20.37 6.55
C GLY A 286 1.67 -19.01 5.86
N GLY A 287 1.27 -17.96 6.60
CA GLY A 287 1.23 -16.59 6.13
C GLY A 287 2.47 -15.80 6.51
N GLY A 288 2.37 -14.46 6.46
CA GLY A 288 3.47 -13.56 6.78
C GLY A 288 3.05 -12.11 6.72
N GLY A 289 4.04 -11.22 6.78
CA GLY A 289 3.84 -9.78 6.74
C GLY A 289 4.86 -9.01 7.55
N HIS A 290 4.42 -7.93 8.16
CA HIS A 290 5.20 -7.09 9.07
C HIS A 290 4.69 -7.22 10.51
N LYS A 291 5.48 -6.81 11.49
CA LYS A 291 5.09 -6.82 12.91
C LYS A 291 3.76 -6.13 13.18
N GLY A 292 3.50 -5.02 12.53
CA GLY A 292 2.23 -4.27 12.68
C GLY A 292 1.07 -4.81 11.87
N ALA A 293 1.31 -5.60 10.80
CA ALA A 293 0.29 -6.06 9.87
C ALA A 293 0.73 -7.34 9.17
N ALA A 294 0.04 -8.45 9.41
CA ALA A 294 0.31 -9.74 8.80
C ALA A 294 -0.99 -10.44 8.41
N GLY A 295 -0.92 -11.45 7.54
CA GLY A 295 -2.09 -12.19 7.10
C GLY A 295 -1.76 -13.58 6.59
N ALA A 296 -2.80 -14.42 6.50
CA ALA A 296 -2.72 -15.75 5.91
C ALA A 296 -4.05 -16.12 5.26
N SER A 297 -4.06 -17.24 4.54
CA SER A 297 -5.28 -17.84 3.98
C SER A 297 -5.45 -19.25 4.53
N LEU A 298 -6.63 -19.55 5.05
CA LEU A 298 -6.97 -20.87 5.61
C LEU A 298 -8.03 -21.54 4.75
N HIS A 299 -7.78 -22.78 4.38
CA HIS A 299 -8.73 -23.64 3.67
C HIS A 299 -9.50 -24.48 4.68
N MET A 300 -10.45 -23.87 5.39
CA MET A 300 -11.28 -24.53 6.39
C MET A 300 -12.56 -23.72 6.67
N PRO A 301 -13.59 -24.32 7.28
CA PRO A 301 -14.81 -23.61 7.70
C PRO A 301 -14.52 -22.46 8.67
N MET A 302 -15.27 -21.35 8.56
CA MET A 302 -15.10 -20.14 9.37
C MET A 302 -15.02 -20.42 10.88
N ALA A 303 -15.91 -21.27 11.41
CA ALA A 303 -15.92 -21.58 12.84
C ALA A 303 -14.63 -22.26 13.34
N GLN A 304 -14.02 -23.11 12.49
CA GLN A 304 -12.75 -23.73 12.81
C GLN A 304 -11.58 -22.73 12.70
N ALA A 305 -11.62 -21.88 11.67
CA ALA A 305 -10.63 -20.81 11.49
C ALA A 305 -10.64 -19.84 12.68
N GLU A 306 -11.82 -19.45 13.15
CA GLU A 306 -11.98 -18.54 14.28
C GLU A 306 -11.36 -19.12 15.56
N LEU A 307 -11.68 -20.37 15.91
CA LEU A 307 -11.10 -21.04 17.08
C LEU A 307 -9.58 -21.18 16.98
N ALA A 308 -9.06 -21.54 15.81
CA ALA A 308 -7.62 -21.70 15.61
C ALA A 308 -6.88 -20.36 15.74
N VAL A 309 -7.44 -19.28 15.17
CA VAL A 309 -6.84 -17.96 15.25
C VAL A 309 -6.94 -17.40 16.68
N GLU A 310 -8.06 -17.58 17.37
CA GLU A 310 -8.20 -17.21 18.79
C GLU A 310 -7.14 -17.88 19.65
N GLN A 311 -6.93 -19.19 19.50
CA GLN A 311 -5.90 -19.90 20.22
C GLN A 311 -4.50 -19.37 19.89
N ALA A 312 -4.20 -19.12 18.62
CA ALA A 312 -2.93 -18.57 18.21
C ALA A 312 -2.67 -17.16 18.78
N MET A 313 -3.72 -16.33 18.89
CA MET A 313 -3.65 -15.01 19.53
C MET A 313 -3.34 -15.11 21.02
N LEU A 314 -4.02 -16.02 21.74
CA LEU A 314 -3.81 -16.21 23.18
C LEU A 314 -2.39 -16.75 23.50
N GLU A 315 -1.84 -17.59 22.63
CA GLU A 315 -0.48 -18.09 22.77
C GLU A 315 0.61 -17.04 22.42
N ALA A 316 0.28 -16.07 21.58
CA ALA A 316 1.20 -15.00 21.18
C ALA A 316 1.27 -13.83 22.18
N CYS A 317 0.36 -13.78 23.16
CA CYS A 317 0.38 -12.77 24.22
C CYS A 317 1.05 -13.33 25.48
N PRO A 318 2.06 -12.63 26.01
CA PRO A 318 2.68 -12.99 27.28
C PRO A 318 1.75 -12.77 28.48
#